data_4693b2b770c26c3c0135c3499838a83c
#
_entry.id   4693b2b770c26c3c0135c3499838a83c
#
_cell.length_a   1.000
_cell.length_b   1.000
_cell.length_c   1.000
_cell.angle_alpha   90.00
_cell.angle_beta   90.00
_cell.angle_gamma   90.00
#
_symmetry.space_group_name_H-M   'P 1'
#
loop_
_entity.id
_entity.type
_entity.pdbx_description
1 polymer ?
#
loop_
_entity_poly.entity_id
_entity_poly.type
_entity_poly.pdbx_seq_one_letter_code
_entity_poly.pdbx_strand_id
1 'polypeptide(L)'
;WLTKDTDIVDWYNGHKFCTFGFTINGYKTLFEVLTFIQKKENYNKIPKDLPAYMIAGADDPVGNYGEGVKHIYQQYKDSGIKDISMKLYPDDRHEILNELDKETVYSDVTKWLTAHME
;
A
#
# COMPACT_ATOMS: atom_id res chain seq x y z
N TRP A 1 -9.68 -3.68 11.04
CA TRP A 1 -9.20 -3.35 9.69
C TRP A 1 -7.72 -3.01 9.68
N LEU A 2 -7.19 -2.42 10.76
CA LEU A 2 -5.85 -1.84 10.86
C LEU A 2 -4.76 -2.93 10.88
N THR A 3 -4.76 -3.76 11.92
CA THR A 3 -3.82 -4.86 12.16
C THR A 3 -4.46 -5.90 13.07
N LYS A 4 -3.86 -7.09 13.17
CA LYS A 4 -4.22 -8.14 14.15
C LYS A 4 -3.66 -7.86 15.55
N ASP A 5 -2.63 -6.99 15.65
CA ASP A 5 -2.03 -6.60 16.92
C ASP A 5 -2.99 -5.69 17.69
N THR A 6 -3.58 -6.22 18.76
CA THR A 6 -4.57 -5.52 19.57
C THR A 6 -4.00 -4.33 20.32
N ASP A 7 -2.72 -4.38 20.70
CA ASP A 7 -2.05 -3.27 21.40
C ASP A 7 -1.89 -2.06 20.47
N ILE A 8 -1.57 -2.33 19.20
CA ILE A 8 -1.52 -1.28 18.16
C ILE A 8 -2.92 -0.71 17.91
N VAL A 9 -3.94 -1.55 17.83
CA VAL A 9 -5.34 -1.10 17.64
C VAL A 9 -5.80 -0.21 18.79
N ASP A 10 -5.51 -0.60 20.03
CA ASP A 10 -5.88 0.17 21.22
C ASP A 10 -5.12 1.51 21.27
N TRP A 11 -3.83 1.49 20.96
CA TRP A 11 -3.05 2.72 20.84
C TRP A 11 -3.62 3.66 19.77
N TYR A 12 -3.93 3.14 18.57
CA TYR A 12 -4.50 3.92 17.48
C TYR A 12 -5.83 4.57 17.87
N ASN A 13 -6.73 3.79 18.49
CA ASN A 13 -8.03 4.27 18.91
C ASN A 13 -7.97 5.32 20.03
N GLY A 14 -6.94 5.25 20.88
CA GLY A 14 -6.72 6.22 21.97
C GLY A 14 -5.91 7.45 21.54
N HIS A 15 -5.29 7.45 20.37
CA HIS A 15 -4.34 8.52 20.00
C HIS A 15 -5.03 9.68 19.28
N LYS A 16 -4.88 10.90 19.82
CA LYS A 16 -5.56 12.11 19.34
C LYS A 16 -5.30 12.48 17.86
N PHE A 17 -4.20 12.02 17.29
CA PHE A 17 -3.85 12.27 15.90
C PHE A 17 -4.33 11.16 14.94
N CYS A 18 -4.92 10.08 15.46
CA CYS A 18 -5.37 8.95 14.64
C CYS A 18 -6.90 8.89 14.51
N THR A 19 -7.63 9.57 15.41
CA THR A 19 -9.10 9.44 15.54
C THR A 19 -9.87 10.71 15.16
N PHE A 20 -9.24 11.66 14.46
CA PHE A 20 -9.93 12.85 13.99
C PHE A 20 -10.56 12.65 12.60
N GLY A 21 -11.70 13.32 12.36
CA GLY A 21 -12.30 13.37 11.02
C GLY A 21 -11.64 14.46 10.15
N PHE A 22 -11.49 14.19 8.87
CA PHE A 22 -11.05 15.21 7.92
C PHE A 22 -12.12 16.32 7.75
N THR A 23 -11.66 17.52 7.48
CA THR A 23 -12.55 18.58 6.99
C THR A 23 -13.08 18.26 5.59
N ILE A 24 -14.14 18.93 5.14
CA ILE A 24 -14.66 18.79 3.77
C ILE A 24 -13.57 19.05 2.74
N ASN A 25 -12.72 20.07 2.95
CA ASN A 25 -11.58 20.34 2.07
C ASN A 25 -10.53 19.22 2.11
N GLY A 26 -10.29 18.60 3.25
CA GLY A 26 -9.41 17.44 3.38
C GLY A 26 -9.87 16.26 2.52
N TYR A 27 -11.16 15.90 2.62
CA TYR A 27 -11.75 14.87 1.77
C TYR A 27 -11.71 15.24 0.29
N LYS A 28 -12.05 16.49 -0.05
CA LYS A 28 -11.99 16.97 -1.44
C LYS A 28 -10.59 16.78 -2.02
N THR A 29 -9.55 17.25 -1.31
CA THR A 29 -8.16 17.10 -1.74
C THR A 29 -7.77 15.63 -1.92
N LEU A 30 -8.14 14.77 -0.98
CA LEU A 30 -7.89 13.33 -1.07
C LEU A 30 -8.50 12.73 -2.34
N PHE A 31 -9.78 13.00 -2.62
CA PHE A 31 -10.46 12.47 -3.80
C PHE A 31 -9.95 13.07 -5.11
N GLU A 32 -9.52 14.34 -5.12
CA GLU A 32 -8.89 14.96 -6.28
C GLU A 32 -7.55 14.28 -6.61
N VAL A 33 -6.71 14.01 -5.59
CA VAL A 33 -5.46 13.27 -5.78
C VAL A 33 -5.71 11.84 -6.27
N LEU A 34 -6.66 11.12 -5.66
CA LEU A 34 -7.03 9.78 -6.10
C LEU A 34 -7.50 9.78 -7.56
N THR A 35 -8.36 10.74 -7.93
CA THR A 35 -8.84 10.89 -9.31
C THR A 35 -7.68 11.18 -10.27
N PHE A 36 -6.71 12.01 -9.84
CA PHE A 36 -5.56 12.36 -10.67
C PHE A 36 -4.65 11.16 -10.91
N ILE A 37 -4.27 10.40 -9.87
CA ILE A 37 -3.32 9.29 -9.99
C ILE A 37 -3.90 8.10 -10.76
N GLN A 38 -5.23 7.92 -10.76
CA GLN A 38 -5.91 6.83 -11.48
C GLN A 38 -6.05 7.07 -12.98
N LYS A 39 -5.80 8.30 -13.47
CA LYS A 39 -5.86 8.59 -14.90
C LYS A 39 -4.72 7.91 -15.65
N LYS A 40 -5.06 7.19 -16.72
CA LYS A 40 -4.08 6.49 -17.58
C LYS A 40 -2.95 7.39 -18.04
N GLU A 41 -3.26 8.62 -18.42
CA GLU A 41 -2.29 9.63 -18.85
C GLU A 41 -1.27 9.99 -17.76
N ASN A 42 -1.59 9.81 -16.48
CA ASN A 42 -0.72 10.12 -15.36
C ASN A 42 0.13 8.90 -14.96
N TYR A 43 -0.44 7.73 -14.75
CA TYR A 43 0.38 6.57 -14.42
C TYR A 43 1.26 6.10 -15.61
N ASN A 44 0.89 6.42 -16.85
CA ASN A 44 1.77 6.19 -17.99
C ASN A 44 3.03 7.07 -18.01
N LYS A 45 3.09 8.14 -17.21
CA LYS A 45 4.28 8.98 -17.03
C LYS A 45 5.32 8.39 -16.09
N ILE A 46 4.98 7.36 -15.36
CA ILE A 46 5.93 6.67 -14.46
C ILE A 46 7.11 6.15 -15.31
N PRO A 47 8.37 6.43 -14.93
CA PRO A 47 9.53 5.91 -15.64
C PRO A 47 9.48 4.38 -15.73
N LYS A 48 9.72 3.84 -16.93
CA LYS A 48 9.54 2.41 -17.18
C LYS A 48 10.65 1.54 -16.58
N ASP A 49 11.77 2.15 -16.28
CA ASP A 49 12.93 1.51 -15.66
C ASP A 49 12.94 1.66 -14.12
N LEU A 50 11.91 2.32 -13.55
CA LEU A 50 11.78 2.43 -12.10
C LEU A 50 11.34 1.09 -11.51
N PRO A 51 12.15 0.45 -10.66
CA PRO A 51 11.73 -0.76 -9.96
C PRO A 51 10.56 -0.46 -9.02
N ALA A 52 9.59 -1.32 -8.98
CA ALA A 52 8.41 -1.18 -8.13
C ALA A 52 8.08 -2.47 -7.38
N TYR A 53 7.89 -2.36 -6.07
CA TYR A 53 7.44 -3.46 -5.23
C TYR A 53 6.14 -3.09 -4.53
N MET A 54 5.08 -3.79 -4.86
CA MET A 54 3.76 -3.59 -4.26
C MET A 54 3.53 -4.64 -3.17
N ILE A 55 3.32 -4.18 -1.95
CA ILE A 55 3.08 -5.06 -0.80
C ILE A 55 1.82 -4.63 -0.06
N ALA A 56 1.03 -5.59 0.37
CA ALA A 56 -0.19 -5.34 1.14
C ALA A 56 -0.61 -6.59 1.91
N GLY A 57 -1.46 -6.42 2.91
CA GLY A 57 -2.15 -7.53 3.56
C GLY A 57 -3.25 -8.11 2.67
N ALA A 58 -3.37 -9.43 2.67
CA ALA A 58 -4.42 -10.10 1.92
C ALA A 58 -5.82 -9.88 2.53
N ASP A 59 -5.88 -9.58 3.82
CA ASP A 59 -7.11 -9.30 4.57
C ASP A 59 -7.36 -7.80 4.79
N ASP A 60 -6.65 -6.93 4.05
CA ASP A 60 -6.87 -5.49 4.08
C ASP A 60 -8.16 -5.09 3.34
N PRO A 61 -9.22 -4.63 4.05
CA PRO A 61 -10.45 -4.19 3.40
C PRO A 61 -10.27 -2.90 2.58
N VAL A 62 -9.28 -2.06 2.90
CA VAL A 62 -8.99 -0.83 2.14
C VAL A 62 -8.43 -1.18 0.76
N GLY A 63 -7.60 -2.22 0.69
CA GLY A 63 -7.09 -2.79 -0.55
C GLY A 63 -8.08 -3.74 -1.25
N ASN A 64 -9.35 -3.76 -0.82
CA ASN A 64 -10.36 -4.70 -1.30
C ASN A 64 -9.86 -6.16 -1.25
N TYR A 65 -9.29 -6.53 -0.09
CA TYR A 65 -8.79 -7.89 0.15
C TYR A 65 -7.78 -8.34 -0.93
N GLY A 66 -6.87 -7.45 -1.28
CA GLY A 66 -5.83 -7.66 -2.28
C GLY A 66 -6.25 -7.47 -3.74
N GLU A 67 -7.53 -7.45 -4.07
CA GLU A 67 -8.00 -7.28 -5.46
C GLU A 67 -7.66 -5.89 -6.02
N GLY A 68 -7.75 -4.84 -5.20
CA GLY A 68 -7.33 -3.48 -5.57
C GLY A 68 -5.83 -3.42 -5.89
N VAL A 69 -5.00 -4.10 -5.10
CA VAL A 69 -3.54 -4.15 -5.31
C VAL A 69 -3.20 -4.91 -6.60
N LYS A 70 -3.85 -6.05 -6.85
CA LYS A 70 -3.71 -6.82 -8.10
C LYS A 70 -4.08 -5.99 -9.32
N HIS A 71 -5.17 -5.21 -9.22
CA HIS A 71 -5.62 -4.34 -10.30
C HIS A 71 -4.56 -3.27 -10.63
N ILE A 72 -4.04 -2.56 -9.62
CA ILE A 72 -2.99 -1.54 -9.82
C ILE A 72 -1.69 -2.16 -10.33
N TYR A 73 -1.30 -3.32 -9.80
CA TYR A 73 -0.15 -4.09 -10.30
C TYR A 73 -0.28 -4.36 -11.80
N GLN A 74 -1.44 -4.85 -12.24
CA GLN A 74 -1.67 -5.13 -13.66
C GLN A 74 -1.66 -3.85 -14.50
N GLN A 75 -2.26 -2.76 -14.02
CA GLN A 75 -2.21 -1.47 -14.72
C GLN A 75 -0.77 -0.96 -14.93
N TYR A 76 0.07 -1.09 -13.91
CA TYR A 76 1.47 -0.65 -13.99
C TYR A 76 2.26 -1.54 -14.94
N LYS A 77 2.03 -2.84 -14.91
CA LYS A 77 2.62 -3.80 -15.85
C LYS A 77 2.21 -3.48 -17.30
N ASP A 78 0.93 -3.25 -17.55
CA ASP A 78 0.39 -2.89 -18.87
C ASP A 78 0.89 -1.52 -19.34
N SER A 79 1.24 -0.62 -18.43
CA SER A 79 1.85 0.66 -18.75
C SER A 79 3.32 0.54 -19.19
N GLY A 80 3.93 -0.65 -19.06
CA GLY A 80 5.28 -0.95 -19.52
C GLY A 80 6.37 -0.82 -18.45
N ILE A 81 6.03 -0.76 -17.15
CA ILE A 81 7.05 -0.85 -16.08
C ILE A 81 7.70 -2.22 -16.18
N LYS A 82 9.04 -2.24 -16.31
CA LYS A 82 9.81 -3.45 -16.63
C LYS A 82 10.05 -4.33 -15.41
N ASP A 83 10.37 -3.69 -14.30
CA ASP A 83 10.69 -4.36 -13.04
C ASP A 83 9.60 -4.04 -12.02
N ILE A 84 8.61 -4.91 -11.96
CA ILE A 84 7.50 -4.80 -11.04
C ILE A 84 7.19 -6.15 -10.40
N SER A 85 7.14 -6.16 -9.08
CA SER A 85 6.77 -7.34 -8.30
C SER A 85 5.67 -7.01 -7.29
N MET A 86 4.96 -8.05 -6.87
CA MET A 86 3.86 -7.90 -5.91
C MET A 86 3.90 -9.05 -4.91
N LYS A 87 3.63 -8.75 -3.64
CA LYS A 87 3.41 -9.76 -2.60
C LYS A 87 2.23 -9.35 -1.73
N LEU A 88 1.29 -10.27 -1.55
CA LEU A 88 0.23 -10.19 -0.56
C LEU A 88 0.59 -11.09 0.62
N TYR A 89 0.50 -10.56 1.83
CA TYR A 89 0.76 -11.29 3.06
C TYR A 89 -0.55 -11.91 3.56
N PRO A 90 -0.64 -13.26 3.61
CA PRO A 90 -1.85 -13.94 4.10
C PRO A 90 -2.19 -13.50 5.52
N ASP A 91 -3.47 -13.37 5.81
CA ASP A 91 -4.02 -13.00 7.11
C ASP A 91 -3.64 -11.59 7.62
N ASP A 92 -2.76 -10.85 6.94
CA ASP A 92 -2.38 -9.48 7.29
C ASP A 92 -3.41 -8.46 6.80
N ARG A 93 -3.56 -7.38 7.58
CA ARG A 93 -4.50 -6.30 7.32
C ARG A 93 -3.78 -5.07 6.75
N HIS A 94 -4.27 -3.87 7.03
CA HIS A 94 -3.84 -2.62 6.40
C HIS A 94 -2.40 -2.22 6.74
N GLU A 95 -2.01 -2.34 8.00
CA GLU A 95 -0.69 -1.93 8.48
C GLU A 95 0.26 -3.12 8.60
N ILE A 96 0.69 -3.68 7.47
CA ILE A 96 1.58 -4.86 7.42
C ILE A 96 2.91 -4.68 8.16
N LEU A 97 3.37 -3.43 8.35
CA LEU A 97 4.57 -3.11 9.14
C LEU A 97 4.32 -3.11 10.65
N ASN A 98 3.07 -3.21 11.06
CA ASN A 98 2.61 -3.26 12.44
C ASN A 98 1.86 -4.58 12.75
N GLU A 99 1.96 -5.56 11.87
CA GLU A 99 1.36 -6.88 12.10
C GLU A 99 2.22 -7.73 13.04
N LEU A 100 1.64 -8.82 13.55
CA LEU A 100 2.33 -9.72 14.50
C LEU A 100 3.55 -10.39 13.88
N ASP A 101 3.56 -10.59 12.57
CA ASP A 101 4.63 -11.20 11.77
C ASP A 101 5.41 -10.18 10.91
N LYS A 102 5.39 -8.90 11.29
CA LYS A 102 6.06 -7.78 10.61
C LYS A 102 7.53 -8.03 10.25
N GLU A 103 8.24 -8.85 11.02
CA GLU A 103 9.64 -9.21 10.73
C GLU A 103 9.79 -9.91 9.37
N THR A 104 8.79 -10.66 8.95
CA THR A 104 8.74 -11.26 7.60
C THR A 104 8.66 -10.17 6.54
N VAL A 105 7.81 -9.17 6.76
CA VAL A 105 7.66 -8.02 5.86
C VAL A 105 8.95 -7.22 5.77
N TYR A 106 9.57 -6.93 6.93
CA TYR A 106 10.86 -6.22 6.97
C TYR A 106 11.96 -6.95 6.23
N SER A 107 12.04 -8.27 6.42
CA SER A 107 13.01 -9.12 5.70
C SER A 107 12.81 -9.06 4.20
N ASP A 108 11.57 -9.16 3.72
CA ASP A 108 11.27 -9.13 2.29
C ASP A 108 11.57 -7.78 1.65
N VAL A 109 11.17 -6.69 2.31
CA VAL A 109 11.47 -5.32 1.85
C VAL A 109 12.97 -5.08 1.80
N THR A 110 13.70 -5.49 2.85
CA THR A 110 15.16 -5.35 2.92
C THR A 110 15.84 -6.13 1.80
N LYS A 111 15.43 -7.36 1.54
CA LYS A 111 15.97 -8.18 0.43
C LYS A 111 15.72 -7.53 -0.91
N TRP A 112 14.49 -7.03 -1.13
CA TRP A 112 14.14 -6.37 -2.37
C TRP A 112 14.97 -5.10 -2.58
N LEU A 113 15.07 -4.23 -1.56
CA LEU A 113 15.88 -3.01 -1.61
C LEU A 113 17.34 -3.34 -1.92
N THR A 114 17.93 -4.31 -1.20
CA THR A 114 19.34 -4.70 -1.40
C THR A 114 19.58 -5.17 -2.84
N ALA A 115 18.64 -5.87 -3.45
CA ALA A 115 18.76 -6.34 -4.83
C ALA A 115 18.67 -5.21 -5.88
N HIS A 116 18.21 -4.01 -5.49
CA HIS A 116 17.99 -2.85 -6.40
C HIS A 116 18.84 -1.63 -6.02
N MET A 117 19.82 -1.79 -5.12
CA MET A 117 20.71 -0.68 -4.66
C MET A 117 22.02 -0.59 -5.43
N GLU A 118 22.20 -1.34 -6.53
CA GLU A 118 23.40 -1.27 -7.38
C GLU A 118 23.31 -0.18 -8.46
#